data_f9e685c7dda4238c3f398e0749b857c3
#
_entry.id   f9e685c7dda4238c3f398e0749b857c3
#
_cell.length_a   1.000
_cell.length_b   1.000
_cell.length_c   1.000
_cell.angle_alpha   90.00
_cell.angle_beta   90.00
_cell.angle_gamma   90.00
#
_symmetry.space_group_name_H-M   'P 1'
#
loop_
_entity.id
_entity.type
_entity.pdbx_description
1 polymer ?
#
loop_
_entity_poly.entity_id
_entity_poly.type
_entity_poly.pdbx_seq_one_letter_code
_entity_poly.pdbx_strand_id
1 'polypeptide(L)'
;FLSGKILIIDTGYYSDRLKILAENSKKTFKKIKKIETLKWQDLNKVNKKFDWIWACPTETSIGLKIPIQELKKASKKCSSKLALDATASFGLENNHNKADVVSFSSCKGLFGLTGASFITFNKKPNTNIKSFYLNIFNHLNKKMTGPYHTICSLYDVLKIHNKIKKSVIKNKQIFLKRMKKWTVYKQINQPLLCTYVTKKIFLNKKNLILYTPRN
;
A
#
# COMPACT_ATOMS: atom_id res chain seq x y z
N PHE A 1 0.16 -2.02 -16.39
CA PHE A 1 0.09 -0.61 -16.02
C PHE A 1 1.46 0.06 -16.07
N LEU A 2 2.46 -0.47 -15.34
CA LEU A 2 3.75 0.17 -15.20
C LEU A 2 4.65 -0.07 -16.42
N SER A 3 5.27 0.99 -16.92
CA SER A 3 6.18 0.95 -18.07
C SER A 3 7.21 2.08 -18.01
N GLY A 4 8.27 2.00 -18.81
CA GLY A 4 9.29 3.04 -18.86
C GLY A 4 10.23 3.05 -17.65
N LYS A 5 10.56 4.23 -17.14
CA LYS A 5 11.43 4.43 -15.98
C LYS A 5 10.58 4.48 -14.71
N ILE A 6 10.87 3.59 -13.76
CA ILE A 6 10.12 3.47 -12.50
C ILE A 6 11.03 3.85 -11.34
N LEU A 7 10.52 4.70 -10.45
CA LEU A 7 11.09 4.96 -9.15
C LEU A 7 10.30 4.22 -8.08
N ILE A 8 10.94 3.37 -7.30
CA ILE A 8 10.36 2.69 -6.15
C ILE A 8 10.79 3.43 -4.89
N ILE A 9 9.83 3.79 -4.05
CA ILE A 9 10.12 4.41 -2.76
C ILE A 9 10.42 3.30 -1.75
N ASP A 10 11.66 3.28 -1.29
CA ASP A 10 12.15 2.30 -0.33
C ASP A 10 11.67 2.65 1.09
N THR A 11 10.87 1.75 1.65
CA THR A 11 10.29 1.85 2.99
C THR A 11 10.61 0.63 3.86
N GLY A 12 11.15 -0.45 3.27
CA GLY A 12 11.48 -1.69 3.95
C GLY A 12 10.90 -2.91 3.24
N TYR A 13 10.52 -3.94 3.99
CA TYR A 13 10.19 -5.28 3.50
C TYR A 13 9.15 -5.32 2.35
N TYR A 14 8.07 -4.51 2.43
CA TYR A 14 7.06 -4.53 1.37
C TYR A 14 7.49 -3.73 0.14
N SER A 15 8.29 -2.69 0.29
CA SER A 15 8.89 -2.00 -0.87
C SER A 15 9.92 -2.87 -1.59
N ASP A 16 10.65 -3.73 -0.89
CA ASP A 16 11.55 -4.71 -1.51
C ASP A 16 10.78 -5.71 -2.38
N ARG A 17 9.58 -6.12 -1.93
CA ARG A 17 8.69 -6.94 -2.77
C ARG A 17 8.27 -6.23 -4.05
N LEU A 18 7.98 -4.92 -3.98
CA LEU A 18 7.69 -4.12 -5.19
C LEU A 18 8.86 -4.13 -6.16
N LYS A 19 10.10 -4.01 -5.65
CA LYS A 19 11.31 -4.10 -6.46
C LYS A 19 11.44 -5.45 -7.16
N ILE A 20 11.26 -6.54 -6.43
CA ILE A 20 11.29 -7.91 -6.99
C ILE A 20 10.22 -8.05 -8.08
N LEU A 21 8.99 -7.58 -7.84
CA LEU A 21 7.91 -7.61 -8.82
C LEU A 21 8.23 -6.78 -10.07
N ALA A 22 8.83 -5.59 -9.90
CA ALA A 22 9.25 -4.73 -11.01
C ALA A 22 10.34 -5.39 -11.86
N GLU A 23 11.36 -5.99 -11.22
CA GLU A 23 12.43 -6.69 -11.92
C GLU A 23 11.92 -7.92 -12.69
N ASN A 24 11.04 -8.72 -12.08
CA ASN A 24 10.42 -9.85 -12.76
C ASN A 24 9.57 -9.39 -13.95
N SER A 25 8.77 -8.32 -13.77
CA SER A 25 7.97 -7.73 -14.84
C SER A 25 8.83 -7.18 -15.98
N LYS A 26 9.99 -6.58 -15.65
CA LYS A 26 10.96 -6.09 -16.64
C LYS A 26 11.49 -7.24 -17.50
N LYS A 27 11.87 -8.37 -16.87
CA LYS A 27 12.37 -9.56 -17.58
C LYS A 27 11.28 -10.17 -18.48
N THR A 28 10.06 -10.32 -17.94
CA THR A 28 8.97 -11.04 -18.62
C THR A 28 8.34 -10.23 -19.75
N PHE A 29 8.01 -8.97 -19.49
CA PHE A 29 7.20 -8.17 -20.41
C PHE A 29 7.98 -7.09 -21.17
N LYS A 30 9.23 -6.83 -20.80
CA LYS A 30 10.16 -5.88 -21.43
C LYS A 30 9.60 -4.43 -21.57
N LYS A 31 8.56 -4.09 -20.82
CA LYS A 31 7.92 -2.76 -20.82
C LYS A 31 8.61 -1.77 -19.88
N ILE A 32 9.23 -2.26 -18.83
CA ILE A 32 9.99 -1.48 -17.87
C ILE A 32 11.40 -1.31 -18.40
N LYS A 33 11.83 -0.07 -18.60
CA LYS A 33 13.16 0.26 -19.12
C LYS A 33 14.21 0.32 -18.01
N LYS A 34 13.88 1.02 -16.92
CA LYS A 34 14.79 1.25 -15.80
C LYS A 34 14.03 1.23 -14.47
N ILE A 35 14.65 0.69 -13.43
CA ILE A 35 14.16 0.70 -12.07
C ILE A 35 15.22 1.39 -11.21
N GLU A 36 14.80 2.40 -10.48
CA GLU A 36 15.60 3.09 -9.45
C GLU A 36 14.87 3.01 -8.11
N THR A 37 15.62 3.08 -7.02
CA THR A 37 15.08 3.12 -5.67
C THR A 37 15.51 4.40 -4.97
N LEU A 38 14.65 4.94 -4.11
CA LEU A 38 14.93 6.11 -3.29
C LEU A 38 14.40 5.87 -1.89
N LYS A 39 15.23 6.10 -0.87
CA LYS A 39 14.78 6.03 0.52
C LYS A 39 13.69 7.06 0.78
N TRP A 40 12.65 6.70 1.52
CA TRP A 40 11.51 7.58 1.77
C TRP A 40 11.90 8.91 2.44
N GLN A 41 12.99 8.93 3.24
CA GLN A 41 13.52 10.13 3.87
C GLN A 41 14.00 11.18 2.86
N ASP A 42 14.41 10.73 1.67
CA ASP A 42 14.94 11.57 0.60
C ASP A 42 13.89 11.96 -0.45
N LEU A 43 12.61 11.67 -0.19
CA LEU A 43 11.51 11.89 -1.13
C LEU A 43 11.42 13.34 -1.64
N ASN A 44 11.79 14.31 -0.80
CA ASN A 44 11.83 15.73 -1.15
C ASN A 44 13.00 16.10 -2.08
N LYS A 45 14.06 15.29 -2.14
CA LYS A 45 15.27 15.51 -2.95
C LYS A 45 15.13 15.00 -4.39
N VAL A 46 14.04 14.27 -4.69
CA VAL A 46 13.84 13.74 -6.03
C VAL A 46 13.75 14.87 -7.05
N ASN A 47 14.58 14.80 -8.12
CA ASN A 47 14.71 15.84 -9.14
C ASN A 47 14.82 15.30 -10.57
N LYS A 48 14.73 13.99 -10.74
CA LYS A 48 14.79 13.32 -12.05
C LYS A 48 13.39 13.02 -12.57
N LYS A 49 13.24 12.92 -13.89
CA LYS A 49 12.01 12.48 -14.54
C LYS A 49 11.87 10.96 -14.51
N PHE A 50 10.68 10.50 -14.13
CA PHE A 50 10.27 9.11 -14.17
C PHE A 50 8.90 8.99 -14.84
N ASP A 51 8.60 7.83 -15.41
CA ASP A 51 7.26 7.55 -15.91
C ASP A 51 6.29 7.21 -14.76
N TRP A 52 6.84 6.52 -13.74
CA TRP A 52 6.07 6.10 -12.56
C TRP A 52 6.87 6.25 -11.28
N ILE A 53 6.19 6.69 -10.21
CA ILE A 53 6.59 6.42 -8.82
C ILE A 53 5.69 5.29 -8.33
N TRP A 54 6.30 4.22 -7.78
CA TRP A 54 5.58 3.10 -7.17
C TRP A 54 5.95 2.99 -5.70
N ALA A 55 4.96 3.05 -4.82
CA ALA A 55 5.19 3.12 -3.38
C ALA A 55 4.21 2.25 -2.60
N CYS A 56 4.68 1.72 -1.47
CA CYS A 56 3.86 1.19 -0.41
C CYS A 56 3.66 2.30 0.65
N PRO A 57 2.53 3.01 0.70
CA PRO A 57 2.36 4.16 1.60
C PRO A 57 2.28 3.75 3.08
N THR A 58 1.98 2.48 3.37
CA THR A 58 1.94 1.94 4.73
C THR A 58 2.79 0.69 4.82
N GLU A 59 4.00 0.85 5.34
CA GLU A 59 4.96 -0.23 5.60
C GLU A 59 4.73 -0.81 7.00
N THR A 60 3.99 -1.90 7.07
CA THR A 60 3.62 -2.50 8.36
C THR A 60 4.75 -3.26 9.02
N SER A 61 5.79 -3.66 8.29
CA SER A 61 6.96 -4.35 8.83
C SER A 61 7.70 -3.51 9.88
N ILE A 62 7.68 -2.19 9.71
CA ILE A 62 8.34 -1.24 10.60
C ILE A 62 7.38 -0.15 11.13
N GLY A 63 6.08 -0.28 10.92
CA GLY A 63 5.09 0.68 11.42
C GLY A 63 5.22 2.09 10.85
N LEU A 64 5.64 2.22 9.59
CA LEU A 64 5.84 3.50 8.89
C LEU A 64 4.66 3.82 7.97
N LYS A 65 4.26 5.10 7.94
CA LYS A 65 3.37 5.66 6.94
C LYS A 65 4.05 6.82 6.20
N ILE A 66 3.96 6.82 4.88
CA ILE A 66 4.24 8.00 4.07
C ILE A 66 2.88 8.63 3.69
N PRO A 67 2.62 9.89 4.02
CA PRO A 67 1.41 10.57 3.58
C PRO A 67 1.31 10.56 2.04
N ILE A 68 0.17 10.12 1.52
CA ILE A 68 -0.02 10.01 0.06
C ILE A 68 0.11 11.37 -0.63
N GLN A 69 -0.19 12.47 0.08
CA GLN A 69 0.04 13.83 -0.42
C GLN A 69 1.51 14.10 -0.72
N GLU A 70 2.43 13.61 0.09
CA GLU A 70 3.88 13.77 -0.13
C GLU A 70 4.33 12.96 -1.36
N LEU A 71 3.84 11.72 -1.49
CA LEU A 71 4.08 10.91 -2.68
C LEU A 71 3.54 11.60 -3.95
N LYS A 72 2.34 12.21 -3.88
CA LYS A 72 1.77 12.95 -5.01
C LYS A 72 2.55 14.23 -5.33
N LYS A 73 3.06 14.95 -4.33
CA LYS A 73 3.95 16.10 -4.56
C LYS A 73 5.22 15.66 -5.29
N ALA A 74 5.86 14.58 -4.85
CA ALA A 74 7.03 14.02 -5.50
C ALA A 74 6.72 13.57 -6.93
N SER A 75 5.58 12.90 -7.17
CA SER A 75 5.19 12.49 -8.52
C SER A 75 4.99 13.68 -9.47
N LYS A 76 4.38 14.76 -8.99
CA LYS A 76 4.24 16.01 -9.78
C LYS A 76 5.60 16.61 -10.12
N LYS A 77 6.51 16.69 -9.13
CA LYS A 77 7.87 17.21 -9.32
C LYS A 77 8.67 16.42 -10.36
N CYS A 78 8.45 15.10 -10.41
CA CYS A 78 9.09 14.21 -11.38
C CYS A 78 8.35 14.10 -12.73
N SER A 79 7.23 14.79 -12.91
CA SER A 79 6.31 14.64 -14.06
C SER A 79 5.88 13.16 -14.25
N SER A 80 5.71 12.41 -13.15
CA SER A 80 5.42 11.00 -13.13
C SER A 80 3.99 10.69 -12.70
N LYS A 81 3.49 9.52 -13.09
CA LYS A 81 2.28 8.92 -12.53
C LYS A 81 2.60 8.26 -11.18
N LEU A 82 1.59 8.14 -10.32
CA LEU A 82 1.70 7.53 -9.01
C LEU A 82 0.94 6.20 -8.96
N ALA A 83 1.66 5.12 -8.66
CA ALA A 83 1.08 3.82 -8.35
C ALA A 83 1.27 3.50 -6.85
N LEU A 84 0.24 2.97 -6.21
CA LEU A 84 0.28 2.60 -4.79
C LEU A 84 -0.03 1.12 -4.61
N ASP A 85 0.80 0.44 -3.84
CA ASP A 85 0.37 -0.74 -3.12
C ASP A 85 -0.26 -0.30 -1.80
N ALA A 86 -1.57 -0.17 -1.81
CA ALA A 86 -2.35 0.30 -0.68
C ALA A 86 -2.92 -0.86 0.16
N THR A 87 -2.34 -2.06 0.06
CA THR A 87 -2.84 -3.28 0.73
C THR A 87 -3.11 -3.05 2.21
N ALA A 88 -2.23 -2.35 2.92
CA ALA A 88 -2.39 -2.08 4.34
C ALA A 88 -3.07 -0.75 4.67
N SER A 89 -3.26 0.14 3.71
CA SER A 89 -3.77 1.49 3.94
C SER A 89 -5.19 1.73 3.44
N PHE A 90 -5.61 1.00 2.40
CA PHE A 90 -6.92 1.21 1.80
C PHE A 90 -8.05 0.91 2.79
N GLY A 91 -9.03 1.80 2.87
CA GLY A 91 -10.11 1.73 3.85
C GLY A 91 -9.80 2.44 5.17
N LEU A 92 -8.55 2.49 5.62
CA LEU A 92 -8.15 3.15 6.88
C LEU A 92 -7.55 4.53 6.66
N GLU A 93 -6.58 4.66 5.77
CA GLU A 93 -5.94 5.94 5.46
C GLU A 93 -6.73 6.70 4.37
N ASN A 94 -6.38 7.96 4.13
CA ASN A 94 -7.08 8.83 3.19
C ASN A 94 -6.23 9.13 1.94
N ASN A 95 -6.87 9.73 0.92
CA ASN A 95 -6.22 10.30 -0.28
C ASN A 95 -5.73 9.29 -1.33
N HIS A 96 -6.17 8.04 -1.30
CA HIS A 96 -5.84 7.07 -2.33
C HIS A 96 -6.28 7.51 -3.74
N ASN A 97 -7.35 8.30 -3.84
CA ASN A 97 -7.84 8.89 -5.07
C ASN A 97 -6.86 9.87 -5.76
N LYS A 98 -5.77 10.25 -5.10
CA LYS A 98 -4.70 11.06 -5.69
C LYS A 98 -3.73 10.26 -6.54
N ALA A 99 -3.73 8.94 -6.43
CA ALA A 99 -2.91 8.06 -7.24
C ALA A 99 -3.58 7.72 -8.57
N ASP A 100 -2.76 7.40 -9.57
CA ASP A 100 -3.24 7.02 -10.90
C ASP A 100 -3.62 5.55 -10.97
N VAL A 101 -2.96 4.71 -10.14
CA VAL A 101 -3.25 3.28 -9.97
C VAL A 101 -3.12 2.93 -8.49
N VAL A 102 -4.08 2.16 -7.96
CA VAL A 102 -4.05 1.68 -6.58
C VAL A 102 -4.39 0.19 -6.57
N SER A 103 -3.53 -0.63 -5.98
CA SER A 103 -3.82 -2.02 -5.67
C SER A 103 -4.09 -2.20 -4.18
N PHE A 104 -5.05 -3.05 -3.82
CA PHE A 104 -5.40 -3.35 -2.44
C PHE A 104 -6.09 -4.70 -2.30
N SER A 105 -6.27 -5.19 -1.08
CA SER A 105 -6.92 -6.46 -0.80
C SER A 105 -8.15 -6.29 0.10
N SER A 106 -9.04 -7.28 0.05
CA SER A 106 -10.25 -7.34 0.89
C SER A 106 -9.96 -7.47 2.39
N CYS A 107 -8.86 -8.12 2.78
CA CYS A 107 -8.64 -8.65 4.13
C CYS A 107 -7.76 -7.79 5.06
N LYS A 108 -7.41 -6.57 4.67
CA LYS A 108 -6.60 -5.66 5.50
C LYS A 108 -7.44 -4.50 6.01
N GLY A 109 -7.21 -3.29 5.54
CA GLY A 109 -7.97 -2.12 5.98
C GLY A 109 -9.46 -2.13 5.66
N LEU A 110 -9.91 -3.03 4.80
CA LEU A 110 -11.33 -3.26 4.53
C LEU A 110 -12.00 -4.26 5.47
N PHE A 111 -11.21 -5.07 6.22
CA PHE A 111 -11.70 -6.06 7.21
C PHE A 111 -12.58 -7.19 6.64
N GLY A 112 -12.56 -7.43 5.34
CA GLY A 112 -13.25 -8.57 4.72
C GLY A 112 -12.41 -9.86 4.80
N LEU A 113 -12.97 -10.95 4.28
CA LEU A 113 -12.25 -12.23 4.14
C LEU A 113 -11.09 -12.09 3.15
N THR A 114 -10.11 -12.98 3.27
CA THR A 114 -9.02 -13.12 2.28
C THR A 114 -9.57 -13.65 0.96
N GLY A 115 -8.85 -13.42 -0.15
CA GLY A 115 -9.13 -14.04 -1.44
C GLY A 115 -9.49 -13.06 -2.56
N ALA A 116 -9.74 -11.77 -2.28
CA ALA A 116 -9.91 -10.78 -3.34
C ALA A 116 -8.80 -9.74 -3.34
N SER A 117 -8.25 -9.46 -4.51
CA SER A 117 -7.41 -8.31 -4.79
C SER A 117 -8.12 -7.37 -5.75
N PHE A 118 -7.92 -6.09 -5.55
CA PHE A 118 -8.56 -5.03 -6.32
C PHE A 118 -7.50 -4.13 -6.94
N ILE A 119 -7.79 -3.63 -8.14
CA ILE A 119 -7.00 -2.60 -8.80
C ILE A 119 -7.95 -1.51 -9.25
N THR A 120 -7.72 -0.28 -8.82
CA THR A 120 -8.39 0.91 -9.35
C THR A 120 -7.42 1.72 -10.19
N PHE A 121 -7.91 2.37 -11.23
CA PHE A 121 -7.09 3.17 -12.14
C PHE A 121 -7.90 4.29 -12.80
N ASN A 122 -7.25 5.44 -13.01
CA ASN A 122 -7.88 6.59 -13.67
C ASN A 122 -7.97 6.42 -15.19
N LYS A 123 -6.99 5.75 -15.79
CA LYS A 123 -6.96 5.48 -17.23
C LYS A 123 -6.65 4.02 -17.47
N LYS A 124 -7.37 3.40 -18.40
CA LYS A 124 -7.10 2.03 -18.85
C LYS A 124 -5.63 1.91 -19.30
N PRO A 125 -4.95 0.81 -18.98
CA PRO A 125 -3.58 0.61 -19.46
C PRO A 125 -3.60 0.43 -20.98
N ASN A 126 -2.67 1.08 -21.65
CA ASN A 126 -2.49 0.93 -23.10
C ASN A 126 -1.49 -0.20 -23.39
N THR A 127 -1.74 -1.40 -22.85
CA THR A 127 -0.85 -2.53 -23.07
C THR A 127 -1.61 -3.83 -23.18
N ASN A 128 -1.37 -4.53 -24.27
CA ASN A 128 -1.79 -5.91 -24.43
C ASN A 128 -0.65 -6.82 -23.96
N ILE A 129 -0.89 -7.62 -22.92
CA ILE A 129 0.04 -8.65 -22.47
C ILE A 129 -0.53 -10.01 -22.82
N LYS A 130 0.35 -10.91 -23.30
CA LYS A 130 -0.06 -12.26 -23.75
C LYS A 130 -0.55 -13.16 -22.62
N SER A 131 -0.24 -12.85 -21.36
CA SER A 131 -0.67 -13.65 -20.22
C SER A 131 -2.19 -13.56 -20.04
N PHE A 132 -2.87 -14.71 -20.04
CA PHE A 132 -4.33 -14.78 -19.91
C PHE A 132 -4.83 -14.17 -18.61
N TYR A 133 -4.27 -14.57 -17.46
CA TYR A 133 -4.72 -14.11 -16.14
C TYR A 133 -4.19 -12.73 -15.74
N LEU A 134 -3.05 -12.30 -16.25
CA LEU A 134 -2.50 -10.97 -15.93
C LEU A 134 -3.02 -9.88 -16.87
N ASN A 135 -3.74 -10.25 -17.92
CA ASN A 135 -4.35 -9.29 -18.84
C ASN A 135 -5.67 -8.78 -18.26
N ILE A 136 -5.67 -7.56 -17.75
CA ILE A 136 -6.86 -6.94 -17.15
C ILE A 136 -8.05 -6.85 -18.09
N PHE A 137 -7.82 -6.76 -19.40
CA PHE A 137 -8.91 -6.73 -20.39
C PHE A 137 -9.67 -8.06 -20.45
N ASN A 138 -9.00 -9.19 -20.21
CA ASN A 138 -9.68 -10.47 -20.10
C ASN A 138 -10.66 -10.49 -18.93
N HIS A 139 -10.27 -9.91 -17.78
CA HIS A 139 -11.17 -9.80 -16.62
C HIS A 139 -12.34 -8.86 -16.88
N LEU A 140 -12.10 -7.72 -17.54
CA LEU A 140 -13.15 -6.74 -17.83
C LEU A 140 -14.15 -7.25 -18.89
N ASN A 141 -13.65 -7.89 -19.95
CA ASN A 141 -14.48 -8.25 -21.12
C ASN A 141 -15.12 -9.64 -20.99
N LYS A 142 -14.42 -10.59 -20.38
CA LYS A 142 -14.87 -12.00 -20.29
C LYS A 142 -15.69 -12.29 -19.03
N LYS A 143 -15.87 -11.33 -18.13
CA LYS A 143 -16.61 -11.50 -16.85
C LYS A 143 -16.18 -12.76 -16.14
N MET A 144 -14.85 -12.93 -15.94
CA MET A 144 -14.28 -14.12 -15.33
C MET A 144 -14.85 -14.35 -13.93
N THR A 145 -14.95 -15.61 -13.52
CA THR A 145 -15.41 -16.00 -12.19
C THR A 145 -14.57 -15.32 -11.10
N GLY A 146 -15.24 -14.59 -10.22
CA GLY A 146 -14.62 -13.86 -9.12
C GLY A 146 -14.74 -14.60 -7.78
N PRO A 147 -14.12 -14.09 -6.73
CA PRO A 147 -14.14 -14.65 -5.37
C PRO A 147 -15.48 -14.32 -4.67
N TYR A 148 -16.55 -15.02 -5.02
CA TYR A 148 -17.92 -14.75 -4.60
C TYR A 148 -18.05 -14.58 -3.06
N HIS A 149 -17.60 -15.56 -2.27
CA HIS A 149 -17.71 -15.52 -0.81
C HIS A 149 -17.00 -14.29 -0.21
N THR A 150 -15.84 -13.95 -0.73
CA THR A 150 -15.10 -12.76 -0.27
C THR A 150 -15.82 -11.47 -0.60
N ILE A 151 -16.46 -11.39 -1.78
CA ILE A 151 -17.22 -10.20 -2.20
C ILE A 151 -18.48 -10.05 -1.35
N CYS A 152 -19.21 -11.14 -1.07
CA CYS A 152 -20.36 -11.13 -0.17
C CYS A 152 -19.97 -10.70 1.25
N SER A 153 -18.90 -11.28 1.81
CA SER A 153 -18.36 -10.85 3.11
C SER A 153 -17.99 -9.37 3.12
N LEU A 154 -17.35 -8.89 2.05
CA LEU A 154 -16.96 -7.49 1.95
C LEU A 154 -18.17 -6.56 1.91
N TYR A 155 -19.25 -6.95 1.19
CA TYR A 155 -20.50 -6.20 1.15
C TYR A 155 -21.06 -5.98 2.56
N ASP A 156 -21.11 -7.00 3.40
CA ASP A 156 -21.62 -6.88 4.75
C ASP A 156 -20.71 -6.05 5.66
N VAL A 157 -19.39 -6.25 5.57
CA VAL A 157 -18.44 -5.46 6.36
C VAL A 157 -18.49 -3.97 5.98
N LEU A 158 -18.66 -3.64 4.70
CA LEU A 158 -18.73 -2.25 4.25
C LEU A 158 -19.89 -1.47 4.85
N LYS A 159 -21.01 -2.12 5.20
CA LYS A 159 -22.15 -1.49 5.90
C LYS A 159 -21.73 -0.93 7.26
N ILE A 160 -20.79 -1.56 7.94
CA ILE A 160 -20.32 -1.18 9.29
C ILE A 160 -18.89 -0.62 9.29
N HIS A 161 -18.24 -0.54 8.13
CA HIS A 161 -16.82 -0.16 8.02
C HIS A 161 -16.51 1.19 8.68
N ASN A 162 -17.38 2.18 8.54
CA ASN A 162 -17.19 3.49 9.19
C ASN A 162 -17.15 3.37 10.73
N LYS A 163 -17.98 2.50 11.32
CA LYS A 163 -17.99 2.24 12.77
C LYS A 163 -16.66 1.58 13.19
N ILE A 164 -16.22 0.59 12.43
CA ILE A 164 -14.92 -0.08 12.67
C ILE A 164 -13.78 0.93 12.57
N LYS A 165 -13.72 1.73 11.52
CA LYS A 165 -12.68 2.76 11.33
C LYS A 165 -12.64 3.76 12.48
N LYS A 166 -13.78 4.24 12.96
CA LYS A 166 -13.87 5.11 14.15
C LYS A 166 -13.26 4.45 15.39
N SER A 167 -13.54 3.15 15.60
CA SER A 167 -12.96 2.38 16.71
C SER A 167 -11.44 2.24 16.58
N VAL A 168 -10.92 1.97 15.38
CA VAL A 168 -9.47 1.92 15.11
C VAL A 168 -8.80 3.26 15.44
N ILE A 169 -9.39 4.37 15.00
CA ILE A 169 -8.88 5.73 15.30
C ILE A 169 -8.87 5.99 16.81
N LYS A 170 -9.97 5.69 17.51
CA LYS A 170 -10.07 5.84 18.97
C LYS A 170 -8.99 5.01 19.69
N ASN A 171 -8.85 3.74 19.33
CA ASN A 171 -7.84 2.85 19.93
C ASN A 171 -6.42 3.36 19.68
N LYS A 172 -6.13 3.84 18.47
CA LYS A 172 -4.84 4.47 18.15
C LYS A 172 -4.57 5.69 19.03
N GLN A 173 -5.55 6.56 19.22
CA GLN A 173 -5.42 7.75 20.08
C GLN A 173 -5.16 7.37 21.55
N ILE A 174 -5.88 6.38 22.08
CA ILE A 174 -5.68 5.88 23.46
C ILE A 174 -4.25 5.31 23.60
N PHE A 175 -3.82 4.50 22.63
CA PHE A 175 -2.48 3.92 22.63
C PHE A 175 -1.41 5.03 22.62
N LEU A 176 -1.53 6.00 21.74
CA LEU A 176 -0.56 7.08 21.61
C LEU A 176 -0.48 7.99 22.84
N LYS A 177 -1.58 8.23 23.55
CA LYS A 177 -1.55 8.96 24.85
C LYS A 177 -0.57 8.30 25.83
N ARG A 178 -0.52 6.96 25.86
CA ARG A 178 0.34 6.19 26.78
C ARG A 178 1.74 5.95 26.26
N MET A 179 1.90 5.77 24.96
CA MET A 179 3.12 5.25 24.34
C MET A 179 3.89 6.28 23.50
N LYS A 180 3.40 7.53 23.37
CA LYS A 180 3.96 8.55 22.48
C LYS A 180 5.48 8.71 22.59
N LYS A 181 6.02 8.75 23.80
CA LYS A 181 7.46 8.95 24.05
C LYS A 181 8.35 7.80 23.54
N TRP A 182 7.77 6.65 23.27
CA TRP A 182 8.52 5.48 22.76
C TRP A 182 8.24 5.19 21.28
N THR A 183 7.41 6.00 20.60
CA THR A 183 7.15 5.79 19.19
C THR A 183 8.35 6.20 18.35
N VAL A 184 8.70 5.38 17.34
CA VAL A 184 9.84 5.63 16.45
C VAL A 184 9.57 6.79 15.50
N TYR A 185 8.33 6.86 14.99
CA TYR A 185 7.98 7.86 13.99
C TYR A 185 7.12 8.99 14.56
N LYS A 186 7.23 10.17 13.93
CA LYS A 186 6.29 11.29 14.18
C LYS A 186 4.85 10.86 13.88
N GLN A 187 3.88 11.47 14.52
CA GLN A 187 2.46 11.10 14.39
C GLN A 187 1.98 11.05 12.93
N ILE A 188 2.42 11.97 12.08
CA ILE A 188 2.06 12.01 10.66
C ILE A 188 2.55 10.78 9.89
N ASN A 189 3.67 10.20 10.34
CA ASN A 189 4.30 9.02 9.74
C ASN A 189 3.91 7.71 10.44
N GLN A 190 2.87 7.72 11.29
CA GLN A 190 2.36 6.52 11.93
C GLN A 190 1.07 6.06 11.25
N PRO A 191 1.00 4.80 10.76
CA PRO A 191 -0.24 4.25 10.22
C PRO A 191 -1.26 3.99 11.32
N LEU A 192 -2.55 4.00 10.96
CA LEU A 192 -3.62 3.63 11.89
C LEU A 192 -3.53 2.17 12.34
N LEU A 193 -3.09 1.29 11.43
CA LEU A 193 -3.09 -0.16 11.62
C LEU A 193 -2.07 -0.64 12.66
N CYS A 194 -0.91 0.01 12.76
CA CYS A 194 0.19 -0.43 13.62
C CYS A 194 1.01 0.75 14.15
N THR A 195 1.86 0.48 15.14
CA THR A 195 2.80 1.46 15.69
C THR A 195 4.09 0.75 16.06
N TYR A 196 5.22 1.28 15.63
CA TYR A 196 6.52 0.83 16.07
C TYR A 196 6.94 1.59 17.34
N VAL A 197 7.25 0.85 18.39
CA VAL A 197 7.71 1.40 19.68
C VAL A 197 9.04 0.78 20.06
N THR A 198 9.90 1.59 20.68
CA THR A 198 11.21 1.15 21.16
C THR A 198 11.14 0.50 22.55
N LYS A 199 10.08 0.79 23.32
CA LYS A 199 9.92 0.22 24.66
C LYS A 199 9.66 -1.28 24.58
N LYS A 200 10.46 -2.09 25.29
CA LYS A 200 10.16 -3.50 25.51
C LYS A 200 8.88 -3.62 26.33
N ILE A 201 7.89 -4.30 25.79
CA ILE A 201 6.58 -4.51 26.42
C ILE A 201 6.54 -5.95 26.92
N PHE A 202 6.40 -6.13 28.23
CA PHE A 202 6.16 -7.43 28.83
C PHE A 202 4.64 -7.66 28.90
N LEU A 203 4.19 -8.77 28.36
CA LEU A 203 2.78 -9.15 28.38
C LEU A 203 2.57 -10.20 29.46
N ASN A 204 1.75 -9.86 30.45
CA ASN A 204 1.34 -10.81 31.51
C ASN A 204 0.19 -11.75 31.05
N LYS A 205 -0.32 -11.55 29.84
CA LYS A 205 -1.43 -12.33 29.25
C LYS A 205 -0.91 -13.23 28.15
N LYS A 206 -1.09 -14.56 28.29
CA LYS A 206 -0.68 -15.56 27.31
C LYS A 206 -1.32 -15.40 25.92
N ASN A 207 -2.46 -14.69 25.84
CA ASN A 207 -3.25 -14.55 24.61
C ASN A 207 -2.92 -13.27 23.80
N LEU A 208 -1.91 -12.51 24.19
CA LEU A 208 -1.46 -11.32 23.46
C LEU A 208 -0.13 -11.59 22.79
N ILE A 209 -0.12 -11.42 21.45
CA ILE A 209 1.09 -11.56 20.63
C ILE A 209 1.48 -10.17 20.14
N LEU A 210 2.72 -9.78 20.37
CA LEU A 210 3.30 -8.59 19.76
C LEU A 210 4.09 -8.99 18.52
N TYR A 211 3.86 -8.26 17.45
CA TYR A 211 4.57 -8.47 16.21
C TYR A 211 6.00 -7.90 16.32
N THR A 212 6.99 -8.73 15.99
CA THR A 212 8.38 -8.29 15.87
C THR A 212 8.60 -7.76 14.45
N PRO A 213 9.19 -6.55 14.30
CA PRO A 213 9.51 -6.03 12.97
C PRO A 213 10.37 -7.02 12.18
N ARG A 214 10.09 -7.14 10.90
CA ARG A 214 10.95 -7.90 9.98
C ARG A 214 12.08 -6.97 9.53
N ASN A 215 13.30 -7.40 9.75
CA ASN A 215 14.49 -6.73 9.23
C ASN A 215 14.70 -7.07 7.76
#